data_0263960a3228eae15e1077e1d2719413
#
_entry.id   0263960a3228eae15e1077e1d2719413
#
_cell.length_a   1.000
_cell.length_b   1.000
_cell.length_c   1.000
_cell.angle_alpha   90.00
_cell.angle_beta   90.00
_cell.angle_gamma   90.00
#
_symmetry.space_group_name_H-M   'P 1'
#
loop_
_entity.id
_entity.type
_entity.pdbx_description
1 polymer ?
#
loop_
_entity_poly.entity_id
_entity_poly.type
_entity_poly.pdbx_seq_one_letter_code
_entity_poly.pdbx_strand_id
1 'polypeptide(L)' 'MRDDRGGPGEDAGLERLRRLYPRWSIWRGGFTGDYWAMPPRGHPTRRELIGARDLGELARRLAEAEGQYDP' A
#
# COMPACT_ATOMS: atom_id res chain seq x y z
N MET A 1 16.46 -12.55 -17.50
CA MET A 1 16.20 -12.00 -17.27
C MET A 1 15.42 -11.60 -16.81
N ARG A 2 15.26 -11.19 -16.58
CA ARG A 2 14.72 -10.72 -16.12
C ARG A 2 13.96 -10.12 -16.27
N ASP A 3 13.37 -10.06 -16.08
CA ASP A 3 12.63 -9.46 -16.29
C ASP A 3 12.43 -8.50 -15.90
N ASP A 4 12.19 -7.83 -15.97
CA ASP A 4 12.13 -6.81 -15.54
C ASP A 4 11.08 -6.05 -15.43
N ARG A 5 10.19 -5.99 -15.84
CA ARG A 5 9.16 -5.36 -15.72
C ARG A 5 8.84 -5.05 -14.45
N GLY A 6 8.29 -4.26 -13.96
CA GLY A 6 7.95 -3.95 -12.66
C GLY A 6 9.17 -3.92 -11.86
N GLY A 7 9.98 -4.66 -12.26
CA GLY A 7 11.25 -4.69 -11.70
C GLY A 7 11.31 -5.09 -10.26
N PRO A 8 12.48 -5.50 -9.81
CA PRO A 8 12.66 -5.87 -8.42
C PRO A 8 12.45 -4.70 -7.47
N GLY A 9 12.71 -3.50 -7.94
CA GLY A 9 12.55 -2.35 -7.08
C GLY A 9 11.13 -2.12 -6.67
N GLU A 10 10.24 -2.29 -7.63
CA GLU A 10 8.83 -2.08 -7.37
C GLU A 10 8.30 -3.15 -6.43
N ASP A 11 8.67 -4.38 -6.70
CA ASP A 11 8.23 -5.48 -5.85
C ASP A 11 8.78 -5.35 -4.45
N ALA A 12 10.03 -4.94 -4.35
CA ALA A 12 10.66 -4.77 -3.05
C ALA A 12 9.96 -3.68 -2.25
N GLY A 13 9.58 -2.61 -2.91
CA GLY A 13 8.90 -1.53 -2.24
C GLY A 13 7.54 -1.95 -1.72
N LEU A 14 6.82 -2.72 -2.52
CA LEU A 14 5.51 -3.19 -2.12
C LEU A 14 5.64 -4.13 -0.93
N GLU A 15 6.60 -5.02 -0.97
CA GLU A 15 6.83 -5.93 0.14
C GLU A 15 7.21 -5.19 1.40
N ARG A 16 7.97 -4.13 1.24
CA ARG A 16 8.36 -3.33 2.37
C ARG A 16 7.15 -2.70 3.06
N LEU A 17 6.23 -2.18 2.26
CA LEU A 17 5.03 -1.61 2.82
C LEU A 17 4.19 -2.66 3.53
N ARG A 18 4.15 -3.85 2.98
CA ARG A 18 3.42 -4.92 3.63
C ARG A 18 4.02 -5.28 4.98
N ARG A 19 5.31 -5.17 5.09
CA ARG A 19 5.96 -5.44 6.37
C ARG A 19 5.74 -4.33 7.36
N LEU A 20 5.73 -3.10 6.88
CA LEU A 20 5.52 -1.96 7.75
C LEU A 20 4.08 -1.88 8.23
N TYR A 21 3.16 -2.30 7.40
CA TYR A 21 1.74 -2.25 7.74
C TYR A 21 1.10 -3.61 7.56
N PRO A 22 1.46 -4.56 8.42
CA PRO A 22 1.03 -5.95 8.21
C PRO A 22 -0.45 -6.18 8.36
N ARG A 23 -1.15 -5.28 9.01
CA ARG A 23 -2.59 -5.43 9.15
C ARG A 23 -3.36 -4.94 7.94
N TRP A 24 -2.72 -4.14 7.11
CA TRP A 24 -3.34 -3.64 5.91
C TRP A 24 -3.21 -4.64 4.78
N SER A 25 -4.21 -4.66 3.91
CA SER A 25 -4.13 -5.44 2.70
C SER A 25 -3.61 -4.51 1.62
N ILE A 26 -2.44 -4.79 1.11
CA ILE A 26 -1.80 -3.91 0.13
C ILE A 26 -1.51 -4.70 -1.13
N TRP A 27 -1.94 -4.17 -2.26
CA TRP A 27 -1.70 -4.88 -3.52
C TRP A 27 -1.59 -3.89 -4.65
N ARG A 28 -1.12 -4.39 -5.77
CA ARG A 28 -1.01 -3.61 -6.98
C ARG A 28 -2.11 -4.03 -7.92
N GLY A 29 -2.91 -3.08 -8.37
CA GLY A 29 -3.98 -3.36 -9.28
C GLY A 29 -3.41 -3.78 -10.63
N GLY A 30 -3.81 -4.93 -11.12
CA GLY A 30 -3.26 -5.41 -12.35
C GLY A 30 -3.83 -4.71 -13.57
N PHE A 31 -4.99 -4.14 -13.42
CA PHE A 31 -5.65 -3.52 -14.53
C PHE A 31 -5.12 -2.12 -14.84
N THR A 32 -5.00 -1.30 -13.83
CA THR A 32 -4.55 0.07 -14.02
C THR A 32 -3.11 0.27 -13.62
N GLY A 33 -2.56 -0.63 -12.84
CA GLY A 33 -1.21 -0.46 -12.36
C GLY A 33 -1.11 0.40 -11.12
N ASP A 34 -2.23 0.86 -10.62
CA ASP A 34 -2.24 1.63 -9.39
C ASP A 34 -2.04 0.72 -8.21
N TYR A 35 -1.70 1.34 -7.08
CA TYR A 35 -1.51 0.61 -5.84
C TYR A 35 -2.70 0.86 -4.93
N TRP A 36 -3.09 -0.17 -4.20
CA TRP A 36 -4.25 -0.09 -3.33
C TRP A 36 -3.94 -0.61 -1.96
N ALA A 37 -4.63 -0.06 -0.97
CA ALA A 37 -4.48 -0.51 0.40
C ALA A 37 -5.83 -0.47 1.09
N MET A 38 -6.16 -1.56 1.74
CA MET A 38 -7.41 -1.64 2.48
C MET A 38 -7.09 -1.72 3.96
N PRO A 39 -7.72 -0.88 4.79
CA PRO A 39 -7.42 -0.87 6.22
C PRO A 39 -7.95 -2.11 6.90
N PRO A 40 -7.37 -2.43 8.04
CA PRO A 40 -7.83 -3.58 8.80
C PRO A 40 -9.19 -3.31 9.43
N ARG A 41 -9.84 -4.38 9.83
CA ARG A 41 -11.10 -4.27 10.48
C ARG A 41 -10.97 -3.44 11.74
N GLY A 42 -11.91 -2.57 11.99
CA GLY A 42 -11.87 -1.76 13.20
C GLY A 42 -11.02 -0.52 13.12
N HIS A 43 -10.34 -0.33 12.00
CA HIS A 43 -9.56 0.88 11.82
C HIS A 43 -10.50 2.09 11.69
N PRO A 44 -10.12 3.25 12.19
CA PRO A 44 -10.97 4.44 12.08
C PRO A 44 -11.34 4.79 10.66
N THR A 45 -10.46 4.52 9.71
CA THR A 45 -10.76 4.79 8.30
C THR A 45 -11.20 3.55 7.56
N ARG A 46 -11.81 2.65 8.27
CA ARG A 46 -12.12 1.34 7.78
C ARG A 46 -12.81 1.25 6.44
N ARG A 47 -13.56 2.23 6.11
CA ARG A 47 -14.23 2.15 4.87
C ARG A 47 -13.50 2.72 3.73
N GLU A 48 -12.37 3.29 3.95
CA GLU A 48 -11.69 4.01 2.91
C GLU A 48 -10.58 3.22 2.29
N LEU A 49 -10.82 2.81 1.06
CA LEU A 49 -9.80 2.17 0.27
C LEU A 49 -8.85 3.25 -0.21
N ILE A 50 -7.58 3.06 0.02
CA ILE A 50 -6.58 4.02 -0.38
C ILE A 50 -6.01 3.64 -1.73
N GLY A 51 -6.00 4.58 -2.66
CA GLY A 51 -5.43 4.34 -3.96
C GLY A 51 -4.30 5.32 -4.21
N ALA A 52 -3.28 4.88 -4.91
CA ALA A 52 -2.14 5.72 -5.20
C ALA A 52 -1.52 5.30 -6.52
N ARG A 53 -0.88 6.26 -7.17
CA ARG A 53 -0.27 5.98 -8.45
C ARG A 53 1.09 5.36 -8.33
N ASP A 54 1.77 5.62 -7.23
CA ASP A 54 3.09 5.03 -7.03
C ASP A 54 3.27 4.70 -5.57
N LEU A 55 4.33 3.98 -5.28
CA LEU A 55 4.58 3.51 -3.94
C LEU A 55 4.86 4.65 -2.97
N GLY A 56 5.47 5.72 -3.45
CA GLY A 56 5.75 6.85 -2.58
C GLY A 56 4.48 7.50 -2.09
N GLU A 57 3.54 7.67 -2.99
CA GLU A 57 2.26 8.24 -2.62
C GLU A 57 1.51 7.31 -1.69
N LEU A 58 1.54 6.02 -1.98
CA LEU A 58 0.86 5.06 -1.13
C LEU A 58 1.45 5.07 0.27
N ALA A 59 2.76 5.11 0.37
CA ALA A 59 3.42 5.13 1.67
C ALA A 59 2.99 6.35 2.47
N ARG A 60 2.92 7.49 1.81
CA ARG A 60 2.52 8.70 2.48
C ARG A 60 1.09 8.63 2.97
N ARG A 61 0.20 8.10 2.14
CA ARG A 61 -1.19 7.99 2.53
C ARG A 61 -1.38 6.99 3.66
N LEU A 62 -0.62 5.92 3.64
CA LEU A 62 -0.67 4.95 4.73
C LEU A 62 -0.20 5.57 6.03
N ALA A 63 0.87 6.34 5.96
CA ALA A 63 1.39 6.98 7.14
C ALA A 63 0.39 7.97 7.72
N GLU A 64 -0.30 8.68 6.85
CA GLU A 64 -1.33 9.60 7.30
C GLU A 64 -2.48 8.87 7.97
N ALA A 65 -2.91 7.79 7.37
CA ALA A 65 -4.02 7.03 7.92
C ALA A 65 -3.66 6.45 9.27
N GLU A 66 -2.45 5.93 9.40
CA GLU A 66 -2.02 5.37 10.67
C GLU A 66 -1.77 6.48 11.68
N GLY A 67 -1.35 7.63 11.21
CA GLY A 67 -1.14 8.73 12.11
C GLY A 67 -2.40 9.23 12.76
N GLN A 68 -3.52 9.07 12.08
CA GLN A 68 -4.80 9.44 12.64
C GLN A 68 -5.30 8.41 13.63
N TYR A 69 -4.76 7.24 13.55
CA TYR A 69 -5.16 6.19 14.45
C TYR A 69 -4.25 6.24 15.66
N ASP A 70 -4.75 6.82 16.69
CA ASP A 70 -3.95 7.02 17.88
C ASP A 70 -4.39 6.08 18.96
N PRO A 71 -3.60 5.10 19.29
CA PRO A 71 -3.99 4.07 20.27
C PRO A 71 -4.11 4.58 21.69
#